data_d63811adf07dfd717bd8254412f174f8
#
_entry.id   d63811adf07dfd717bd8254412f174f8
#
_cell.length_a   1.000
_cell.length_b   1.000
_cell.length_c   1.000
_cell.angle_alpha   90.00
_cell.angle_beta   90.00
_cell.angle_gamma   90.00
#
_symmetry.space_group_name_H-M   'P 1'
#
loop_
_entity.id
_entity.type
_entity.pdbx_description
1 polymer ?
#
loop_
_entity_poly.entity_id
_entity_poly.type
_entity_poly.pdbx_seq_one_letter_code
_entity_poly.pdbx_strand_id
1 'polypeptide(L)'
;SLCLQWLDGLDLNGKTVIDFGCGSGILAIAALKLGAAKAIGIDIDPQAIQASRDNAQRNGVSERLELYLPQDQPESMKADVVVANILAGPLRELAPLISVLPVSGGLLGLSGILASQAESVCEAYADLFALDPVVEKEEWCRITGRKN
;
A
#
# COMPACT_ATOMS: atom_id res chain seq x y z
N SER A 1 9.04 -5.86 -7.33
CA SER A 1 7.95 -5.02 -7.82
C SER A 1 8.31 -3.54 -7.69
N LEU A 2 7.60 -2.71 -8.42
CA LEU A 2 7.85 -1.26 -8.39
C LEU A 2 7.53 -0.64 -7.02
N CYS A 3 6.49 -1.10 -6.33
CA CYS A 3 6.20 -0.64 -4.97
C CYS A 3 7.30 -1.05 -3.99
N LEU A 4 7.83 -2.27 -4.12
CA LEU A 4 8.89 -2.73 -3.25
C LEU A 4 10.15 -1.88 -3.41
N GLN A 5 10.51 -1.53 -4.65
CA GLN A 5 11.65 -0.65 -4.94
C GLN A 5 11.44 0.73 -4.32
N TRP A 6 10.22 1.25 -4.40
CA TRP A 6 9.87 2.55 -3.82
C TRP A 6 9.99 2.55 -2.30
N LEU A 7 9.45 1.51 -1.64
CA LEU A 7 9.56 1.37 -0.19
C LEU A 7 11.02 1.33 0.27
N ASP A 8 11.86 0.62 -0.47
CA ASP A 8 13.29 0.48 -0.15
C ASP A 8 14.00 1.84 -0.15
N GLY A 9 13.53 2.79 -0.94
CA GLY A 9 14.10 4.13 -1.00
C GLY A 9 13.58 5.11 0.05
N LEU A 10 12.60 4.72 0.88
CA LEU A 10 12.02 5.58 1.90
C LEU A 10 12.66 5.35 3.26
N ASP A 11 12.66 6.40 4.08
CA ASP A 11 12.98 6.26 5.50
C ASP A 11 11.70 5.85 6.24
N LEU A 12 11.57 4.58 6.57
CA LEU A 12 10.38 4.03 7.24
C LEU A 12 10.54 3.95 8.75
N ASN A 13 11.66 4.40 9.28
CA ASN A 13 11.94 4.30 10.71
C ASN A 13 10.87 5.00 11.55
N GLY A 14 10.22 4.26 12.43
CA GLY A 14 9.14 4.77 13.27
C GLY A 14 7.81 5.00 12.56
N LYS A 15 7.68 4.61 11.31
CA LYS A 15 6.48 4.85 10.49
C LYS A 15 5.51 3.69 10.54
N THR A 16 4.23 4.01 10.29
CA THR A 16 3.17 3.02 10.09
C THR A 16 2.90 2.93 8.60
N VAL A 17 2.84 1.69 8.08
CA VAL A 17 2.59 1.41 6.67
C VAL A 17 1.33 0.56 6.53
N ILE A 18 0.43 0.95 5.65
CA ILE A 18 -0.72 0.14 5.27
C ILE A 18 -0.47 -0.47 3.90
N ASP A 19 -0.68 -1.78 3.78
CA ASP A 19 -0.65 -2.52 2.53
C ASP A 19 -2.09 -2.92 2.18
N PHE A 20 -2.71 -2.16 1.29
CA PHE A 20 -4.09 -2.37 0.88
C PHE A 20 -4.14 -3.41 -0.25
N GLY A 21 -4.82 -4.52 -0.02
CA GLY A 21 -4.77 -5.68 -0.90
C GLY A 21 -3.49 -6.47 -0.70
N CYS A 22 -3.19 -6.83 0.56
CA CYS A 22 -1.86 -7.30 0.96
C CYS A 22 -1.46 -8.66 0.38
N GLY A 23 -2.40 -9.49 -0.06
CA GLY A 23 -2.10 -10.82 -0.59
C GLY A 23 -1.32 -11.66 0.42
N SER A 24 -0.11 -12.08 0.03
CA SER A 24 0.77 -12.87 0.92
C SER A 24 1.53 -12.02 1.94
N GLY A 25 1.35 -10.70 1.94
CA GLY A 25 1.98 -9.79 2.89
C GLY A 25 3.38 -9.34 2.52
N ILE A 26 3.82 -9.56 1.29
CA ILE A 26 5.20 -9.26 0.87
C ILE A 26 5.57 -7.80 1.13
N LEU A 27 4.72 -6.84 0.74
CA LEU A 27 5.03 -5.41 0.90
C LEU A 27 5.00 -5.00 2.38
N ALA A 28 4.00 -5.47 3.13
CA ALA A 28 3.90 -5.18 4.57
C ALA A 28 5.11 -5.72 5.33
N ILE A 29 5.50 -6.96 5.05
CA ILE A 29 6.65 -7.59 5.68
C ILE A 29 7.95 -6.87 5.30
N ALA A 30 8.08 -6.50 4.02
CA ALA A 30 9.24 -5.74 3.56
C ALA A 30 9.35 -4.40 4.28
N ALA A 31 8.22 -3.69 4.46
CA ALA A 31 8.20 -2.43 5.20
C ALA A 31 8.72 -2.62 6.63
N LEU A 32 8.30 -3.68 7.31
CA LEU A 32 8.78 -3.99 8.66
C LEU A 32 10.27 -4.31 8.68
N LYS A 33 10.76 -5.05 7.69
CA LYS A 33 12.19 -5.35 7.56
C LYS A 33 13.02 -4.10 7.26
N LEU A 34 12.42 -3.10 6.62
CA LEU A 34 13.07 -1.82 6.31
C LEU A 34 12.99 -0.81 7.47
N GLY A 35 12.42 -1.19 8.60
CA GLY A 35 12.43 -0.38 9.81
C GLY A 35 11.11 0.23 10.23
N ALA A 36 10.01 -0.03 9.53
CA ALA A 36 8.70 0.47 9.94
C ALA A 36 8.36 -0.01 11.35
N ALA A 37 7.77 0.86 12.16
CA ALA A 37 7.36 0.50 13.51
C ALA A 37 6.20 -0.48 13.49
N LYS A 38 5.30 -0.34 12.51
CA LYS A 38 4.09 -1.13 12.40
C LYS A 38 3.67 -1.22 10.94
N ALA A 39 3.12 -2.35 10.54
CA ALA A 39 2.47 -2.51 9.24
C ALA A 39 1.08 -3.10 9.44
N ILE A 40 0.18 -2.70 8.55
CA ILE A 40 -1.22 -3.15 8.56
C ILE A 40 -1.51 -3.69 7.17
N GLY A 41 -1.93 -4.94 7.09
CA GLY A 41 -2.39 -5.56 5.84
C GLY A 41 -3.90 -5.66 5.80
N ILE A 42 -4.50 -5.29 4.69
CA ILE A 42 -5.94 -5.39 4.48
C ILE A 42 -6.17 -6.20 3.21
N ASP A 43 -7.03 -7.20 3.27
CA ASP A 43 -7.41 -7.98 2.10
C ASP A 43 -8.81 -8.55 2.27
N ILE A 44 -9.55 -8.67 1.16
CA ILE A 44 -10.90 -9.26 1.17
C ILE A 44 -10.86 -10.78 1.28
N ASP A 45 -9.73 -11.41 1.00
CA ASP A 45 -9.57 -12.85 0.99
C ASP A 45 -9.02 -13.36 2.34
N PRO A 46 -9.79 -14.14 3.11
CA PRO A 46 -9.28 -14.72 4.36
C PRO A 46 -8.04 -15.59 4.18
N GLN A 47 -7.87 -16.21 3.01
CA GLN A 47 -6.68 -17.00 2.72
C GLN A 47 -5.44 -16.11 2.59
N ALA A 48 -5.60 -14.91 2.01
CA ALA A 48 -4.52 -13.92 1.94
C ALA A 48 -4.10 -13.47 3.34
N ILE A 49 -5.07 -13.22 4.22
CA ILE A 49 -4.81 -12.85 5.62
C ILE A 49 -4.01 -13.95 6.32
N GLN A 50 -4.40 -15.22 6.15
CA GLN A 50 -3.68 -16.33 6.76
C GLN A 50 -2.27 -16.48 6.18
N ALA A 51 -2.11 -16.35 4.86
CA ALA A 51 -0.79 -16.43 4.22
C ALA A 51 0.13 -15.31 4.72
N SER A 52 -0.41 -14.10 4.88
CA SER A 52 0.35 -12.97 5.43
C SER A 52 0.81 -13.24 6.86
N ARG A 53 -0.08 -13.81 7.69
CA ARG A 53 0.23 -14.17 9.08
C ARG A 53 1.36 -15.19 9.13
N ASP A 54 1.28 -16.24 8.32
CA ASP A 54 2.29 -17.30 8.27
C ASP A 54 3.63 -16.75 7.80
N ASN A 55 3.63 -15.91 6.77
CA ASN A 55 4.85 -15.30 6.25
C ASN A 55 5.49 -14.34 7.27
N ALA A 56 4.67 -13.59 8.01
CA ALA A 56 5.18 -12.71 9.06
C ALA A 56 5.86 -13.49 10.17
N GLN A 57 5.31 -14.62 10.57
CA GLN A 57 5.94 -15.51 11.56
C GLN A 57 7.29 -16.02 11.08
N ARG A 58 7.36 -16.49 9.84
CA ARG A 58 8.61 -16.99 9.24
C ARG A 58 9.69 -15.90 9.17
N ASN A 59 9.29 -14.65 9.05
CA ASN A 59 10.20 -13.51 8.95
C ASN A 59 10.45 -12.81 10.29
N GLY A 60 9.86 -13.29 11.38
CA GLY A 60 10.09 -12.75 12.71
C GLY A 60 9.49 -11.36 12.96
N VAL A 61 8.44 -10.97 12.21
CA VAL A 61 7.84 -9.63 12.32
C VAL A 61 6.37 -9.67 12.72
N SER A 62 5.83 -10.82 13.10
CA SER A 62 4.39 -10.98 13.38
C SER A 62 3.87 -10.05 14.47
N GLU A 63 4.69 -9.67 15.45
CA GLU A 63 4.27 -8.78 16.54
C GLU A 63 4.01 -7.34 16.09
N ARG A 64 4.56 -6.94 14.95
CA ARG A 64 4.41 -5.59 14.40
C ARG A 64 3.46 -5.53 13.22
N LEU A 65 2.84 -6.66 12.86
CA LEU A 65 1.88 -6.75 11.75
C LEU A 65 0.46 -6.92 12.29
N GLU A 66 -0.44 -6.05 11.84
CA GLU A 66 -1.88 -6.20 12.05
C GLU A 66 -2.53 -6.55 10.72
N LEU A 67 -3.52 -7.42 10.74
CA LEU A 67 -4.20 -7.91 9.55
C LEU A 67 -5.71 -7.79 9.73
N TYR A 68 -6.39 -7.27 8.71
CA TYR A 68 -7.84 -7.05 8.76
C TYR A 68 -8.49 -7.44 7.44
N LEU A 69 -9.67 -8.05 7.56
CA LEU A 69 -10.65 -8.00 6.47
C LEU A 69 -11.25 -6.59 6.46
N PRO A 70 -11.76 -6.09 5.32
CA PRO A 70 -12.29 -4.72 5.27
C PRO A 70 -13.38 -4.43 6.31
N GLN A 71 -14.25 -5.40 6.59
CA GLN A 71 -15.32 -5.23 7.57
C GLN A 71 -14.82 -5.14 9.02
N ASP A 72 -13.61 -5.59 9.29
CA ASP A 72 -13.01 -5.59 10.62
C ASP A 72 -12.07 -4.41 10.85
N GLN A 73 -11.87 -3.60 9.82
CA GLN A 73 -10.94 -2.48 9.83
C GLN A 73 -11.41 -1.39 10.80
N PRO A 74 -10.52 -0.86 11.68
CA PRO A 74 -10.88 0.28 12.54
C PRO A 74 -11.27 1.51 11.71
N GLU A 75 -12.32 2.24 12.16
CA GLU A 75 -12.89 3.35 11.39
C GLU A 75 -11.93 4.50 11.15
N SER A 76 -11.09 4.82 12.11
CA SER A 76 -10.17 5.97 12.02
C SER A 76 -8.73 5.58 11.73
N MET A 77 -8.54 4.43 11.08
CA MET A 77 -7.20 3.95 10.76
C MET A 77 -6.48 4.89 9.81
N LYS A 78 -5.25 5.25 10.15
CA LYS A 78 -4.39 6.14 9.37
C LYS A 78 -2.97 5.59 9.35
N ALA A 79 -2.20 5.97 8.32
CA ALA A 79 -0.81 5.58 8.21
C ALA A 79 0.03 6.69 7.58
N ASP A 80 1.33 6.61 7.82
CA ASP A 80 2.32 7.51 7.21
C ASP A 80 2.54 7.17 5.74
N VAL A 81 2.44 5.88 5.41
CA VAL A 81 2.63 5.37 4.04
C VAL A 81 1.54 4.35 3.74
N VAL A 82 0.91 4.47 2.59
CA VAL A 82 -0.07 3.51 2.10
C VAL A 82 0.39 3.00 0.75
N VAL A 83 0.47 1.68 0.62
CA VAL A 83 0.82 1.04 -0.65
C VAL A 83 -0.34 0.14 -1.09
N ALA A 84 -0.54 0.04 -2.38
CA ALA A 84 -1.49 -0.89 -2.98
C ALA A 84 -0.93 -1.40 -4.30
N ASN A 85 -0.70 -2.70 -4.37
CA ASN A 85 -0.23 -3.37 -5.58
C ASN A 85 -1.35 -4.26 -6.10
N ILE A 86 -2.36 -3.63 -6.71
CA ILE A 86 -3.55 -4.29 -7.23
C ILE A 86 -3.87 -3.74 -8.62
N LEU A 87 -4.85 -4.35 -9.29
CA LEU A 87 -5.20 -3.96 -10.66
C LEU A 87 -5.81 -2.56 -10.73
N ALA A 88 -5.72 -1.93 -11.91
CA ALA A 88 -6.17 -0.55 -12.13
C ALA A 88 -7.66 -0.35 -11.87
N GLY A 89 -8.50 -1.31 -12.26
CA GLY A 89 -9.96 -1.24 -12.03
C GLY A 89 -10.28 -1.07 -10.55
N PRO A 90 -9.87 -2.03 -9.69
CA PRO A 90 -10.03 -1.88 -8.24
C PRO A 90 -9.41 -0.62 -7.67
N LEU A 91 -8.25 -0.19 -8.15
CA LEU A 91 -7.63 1.06 -7.67
C LEU A 91 -8.52 2.27 -7.93
N ARG A 92 -9.18 2.34 -9.08
CA ARG A 92 -10.13 3.42 -9.39
C ARG A 92 -11.38 3.34 -8.52
N GLU A 93 -11.95 2.14 -8.40
CA GLU A 93 -13.18 1.93 -7.63
C GLU A 93 -13.01 2.19 -6.14
N LEU A 94 -11.84 1.81 -5.60
CA LEU A 94 -11.54 1.91 -4.17
C LEU A 94 -10.84 3.22 -3.79
N ALA A 95 -10.65 4.14 -4.75
CA ALA A 95 -9.99 5.40 -4.49
C ALA A 95 -10.57 6.18 -3.28
N PRO A 96 -11.91 6.27 -3.10
CA PRO A 96 -12.45 6.94 -1.92
C PRO A 96 -12.04 6.28 -0.60
N LEU A 97 -11.91 4.97 -0.57
CA LEU A 97 -11.50 4.24 0.63
C LEU A 97 -9.99 4.33 0.88
N ILE A 98 -9.19 4.20 -0.18
CA ILE A 98 -7.74 4.24 -0.08
C ILE A 98 -7.26 5.66 0.26
N SER A 99 -7.88 6.67 -0.34
CA SER A 99 -7.44 8.07 -0.22
C SER A 99 -7.56 8.64 1.19
N VAL A 100 -8.39 8.05 2.06
CA VAL A 100 -8.54 8.52 3.44
C VAL A 100 -7.56 7.87 4.40
N LEU A 101 -6.82 6.86 3.97
CA LEU A 101 -5.89 6.12 4.83
C LEU A 101 -4.59 6.87 5.14
N PRO A 102 -3.96 7.59 4.19
CA PRO A 102 -2.77 8.36 4.54
C PRO A 102 -3.12 9.56 5.41
N VAL A 103 -2.26 9.84 6.40
CA VAL A 103 -2.33 11.11 7.13
C VAL A 103 -2.02 12.27 6.17
N SER A 104 -2.39 13.50 6.54
CA SER A 104 -1.98 14.68 5.78
C SER A 104 -0.46 14.73 5.69
N GLY A 105 0.09 14.89 4.50
CA GLY A 105 1.53 14.80 4.25
C GLY A 105 2.06 13.38 4.13
N GLY A 106 1.22 12.36 4.34
CA GLY A 106 1.59 10.96 4.18
C GLY A 106 1.78 10.58 2.71
N LEU A 107 2.39 9.43 2.48
CA LEU A 107 2.76 8.99 1.14
C LEU A 107 1.82 7.89 0.63
N LEU A 108 1.60 7.89 -0.67
CA LEU A 108 0.83 6.87 -1.38
C LEU A 108 1.69 6.27 -2.48
N GLY A 109 1.69 4.94 -2.60
CA GLY A 109 2.34 4.24 -3.70
C GLY A 109 1.41 3.20 -4.29
N LEU A 110 1.15 3.29 -5.58
CA LEU A 110 0.27 2.39 -6.31
C LEU A 110 1.06 1.69 -7.40
N SER A 111 0.88 0.39 -7.53
CA SER A 111 1.47 -0.39 -8.61
C SER A 111 0.55 -1.57 -8.99
N GLY A 112 0.99 -2.40 -9.94
CA GLY A 112 0.11 -3.40 -10.53
C GLY A 112 -0.70 -2.83 -11.69
N ILE A 113 -0.26 -1.69 -12.23
CA ILE A 113 -0.97 -0.90 -13.23
C ILE A 113 -0.17 -0.97 -14.54
N LEU A 114 -0.85 -1.23 -15.65
CA LEU A 114 -0.24 -1.09 -16.97
C LEU A 114 -0.02 0.39 -17.29
N ALA A 115 1.05 0.70 -18.00
CA ALA A 115 1.37 2.09 -18.38
C ALA A 115 0.19 2.74 -19.12
N SER A 116 -0.55 1.98 -19.93
CA SER A 116 -1.72 2.47 -20.64
C SER A 116 -2.90 2.85 -19.74
N GLN A 117 -2.88 2.42 -18.48
CA GLN A 117 -3.94 2.68 -17.49
C GLN A 117 -3.57 3.79 -16.51
N ALA A 118 -2.34 4.30 -16.57
CA ALA A 118 -1.80 5.24 -15.59
C ALA A 118 -2.63 6.52 -15.46
N GLU A 119 -3.03 7.11 -16.60
CA GLU A 119 -3.76 8.36 -16.60
C GLU A 119 -5.09 8.25 -15.85
N SER A 120 -5.86 7.18 -16.12
CA SER A 120 -7.16 7.00 -15.47
C SER A 120 -7.04 6.76 -13.96
N VAL A 121 -5.98 6.08 -13.54
CA VAL A 121 -5.72 5.89 -12.11
C VAL A 121 -5.29 7.21 -11.47
N CYS A 122 -4.39 7.96 -12.09
CA CYS A 122 -3.97 9.28 -11.60
C CYS A 122 -5.18 10.21 -11.41
N GLU A 123 -6.12 10.23 -12.34
CA GLU A 123 -7.33 11.06 -12.23
C GLU A 123 -8.13 10.73 -10.98
N ALA A 124 -8.20 9.45 -10.59
CA ALA A 124 -8.95 9.03 -9.42
C ALA A 124 -8.37 9.53 -8.10
N TYR A 125 -7.09 9.89 -8.07
CA TYR A 125 -6.37 10.30 -6.86
C TYR A 125 -5.92 11.77 -6.89
N ALA A 126 -6.03 12.45 -8.02
CA ALA A 126 -5.44 13.78 -8.20
C ALA A 126 -6.00 14.86 -7.28
N ASP A 127 -7.28 14.74 -6.88
CA ASP A 127 -7.92 15.76 -6.04
C ASP A 127 -7.36 15.81 -4.62
N LEU A 128 -6.89 14.67 -4.10
CA LEU A 128 -6.46 14.54 -2.71
C LEU A 128 -4.96 14.38 -2.54
N PHE A 129 -4.23 14.22 -3.65
CA PHE A 129 -2.78 13.96 -3.63
C PHE A 129 -2.03 14.87 -4.60
N ALA A 130 -0.85 15.31 -4.17
CA ALA A 130 0.13 15.88 -5.08
C ALA A 130 0.91 14.70 -5.68
N LEU A 131 0.62 14.34 -6.92
CA LEU A 131 1.19 13.17 -7.57
C LEU A 131 2.55 13.49 -8.20
N ASP A 132 3.48 12.56 -8.04
CA ASP A 132 4.80 12.62 -8.68
C ASP A 132 4.71 12.14 -10.14
N PRO A 133 5.73 12.40 -10.97
CA PRO A 133 5.79 11.81 -12.30
C PRO A 133 5.68 10.29 -12.24
N VAL A 134 4.90 9.71 -13.15
CA VAL A 134 4.71 8.26 -13.24
C VAL A 134 6.05 7.59 -13.60
N VAL A 135 6.38 6.52 -12.85
CA VAL A 135 7.58 5.72 -13.15
C VAL A 135 7.14 4.47 -13.91
N GLU A 136 7.74 4.22 -15.05
CA GLU A 136 7.44 3.07 -15.88
C GLU A 136 8.63 2.11 -15.90
N LYS A 137 8.33 0.81 -15.91
CA LYS A 137 9.32 -0.25 -16.13
C LYS A 137 8.66 -1.31 -17.01
N GLU A 138 9.16 -1.43 -18.23
CA GLU A 138 8.54 -2.25 -19.26
C GLU A 138 7.11 -1.74 -19.50
N GLU A 139 6.10 -2.60 -19.39
CA GLU A 139 4.70 -2.21 -19.58
C GLU A 139 3.99 -1.79 -18.29
N TRP A 140 4.68 -1.89 -17.13
CA TRP A 140 4.12 -1.60 -15.81
C TRP A 140 4.52 -0.21 -15.33
N CYS A 141 3.69 0.36 -14.45
CA CYS A 141 4.01 1.67 -13.88
C CYS A 141 3.72 1.74 -12.39
N ARG A 142 4.30 2.76 -11.77
CA ARG A 142 4.09 3.11 -10.37
C ARG A 142 3.64 4.56 -10.29
N ILE A 143 2.60 4.80 -9.50
CA ILE A 143 2.07 6.13 -9.21
C ILE A 143 2.34 6.40 -7.74
N THR A 144 3.01 7.49 -7.44
CA THR A 144 3.28 7.90 -6.07
C THR A 144 2.86 9.34 -5.84
N GLY A 145 2.60 9.68 -4.60
CA GLY A 145 2.21 11.04 -4.26
C GLY A 145 2.17 11.29 -2.78
N ARG A 146 1.90 12.53 -2.42
CA ARG A 146 1.80 12.98 -1.04
C ARG A 146 0.38 13.49 -0.79
N LYS A 147 -0.20 13.09 0.32
CA LYS A 147 -1.55 13.52 0.73
C LYS A 147 -1.55 15.01 1.04
N ASN A 148 -2.48 15.70 0.43
CA ASN A 148 -2.69 17.14 0.68
C ASN A 148 -3.12 17.43 2.12
#